data_30d83ac961872c13f13a3d903b102e8a
#
_entry.id   30d83ac961872c13f13a3d903b102e8a
#
_cell.length_a   1.000
_cell.length_b   1.000
_cell.length_c   1.000
_cell.angle_alpha   90.00
_cell.angle_beta   90.00
_cell.angle_gamma   90.00
#
_symmetry.space_group_name_H-M   'P 1'
#
loop_
_entity.id
_entity.type
_entity.pdbx_description
1 polymer ?
#
loop_
_entity_poly.entity_id
_entity_poly.type
_entity_poly.pdbx_seq_one_letter_code
_entity_poly.pdbx_strand_id
1 'polypeptide(L)'
;NIMDLNYMIKVVIEEEARKEDGKLYLIMQPDKKGIFGWLPGICKNSPGLKIEHIVCMERDQESNEKDQVYNIQILKELFKMMLADENFNYEAYYYYDRIISHFDTAALMPSAVITSEYVINIAADFEHALVLHDAEIIQYYQELFRKHKQKCKPMFRKVPNYMDAFEFYDNNTEWKEEKKYVLAAQPCFGILNSEEMVKKYAKLANQKVVALIQKWLANRYSEFQTKKTHMVCYATKEGLRRFAEQGIVDEIPEELYHKLEGKDSVRLLKNILEMMAKGKYDIYLVDDQEIHLPQEVYFSSLNESAMYIIYPGKGPTGNWYE
;
A
#
# COMPACT_ATOMS: atom_id res chain seq x y z
N ASN A 1 -10.14 -28.73 15.12
CA ASN A 1 -9.46 -27.75 15.98
C ASN A 1 -8.82 -26.67 15.12
N ILE A 2 -9.01 -25.39 15.45
CA ILE A 2 -8.46 -24.23 14.68
C ILE A 2 -6.95 -24.35 14.51
N MET A 3 -6.22 -24.84 15.50
CA MET A 3 -4.78 -25.03 15.42
C MET A 3 -4.40 -26.08 14.37
N ASP A 4 -5.16 -27.15 14.26
CA ASP A 4 -4.89 -28.24 13.31
C ASP A 4 -5.16 -27.77 11.87
N LEU A 5 -6.23 -27.00 11.67
CA LEU A 5 -6.58 -26.43 10.36
C LEU A 5 -5.53 -25.42 9.90
N ASN A 6 -5.12 -24.48 10.75
CA ASN A 6 -4.08 -23.51 10.43
C ASN A 6 -2.73 -24.18 10.11
N TYR A 7 -2.39 -25.23 10.87
CA TYR A 7 -1.17 -25.98 10.60
C TYR A 7 -1.23 -26.71 9.25
N MET A 8 -2.35 -27.35 8.94
CA MET A 8 -2.56 -28.03 7.66
C MET A 8 -2.46 -27.04 6.48
N ILE A 9 -3.14 -25.89 6.58
CA ILE A 9 -3.07 -24.84 5.55
C ILE A 9 -1.62 -24.37 5.37
N LYS A 10 -0.90 -24.16 6.48
CA LYS A 10 0.50 -23.75 6.44
C LYS A 10 1.37 -24.75 5.71
N VAL A 11 1.23 -26.06 6.01
CA VAL A 11 2.00 -27.12 5.34
C VAL A 11 1.73 -27.12 3.83
N VAL A 12 0.46 -27.07 3.42
CA VAL A 12 0.09 -27.04 1.99
C VAL A 12 0.65 -25.81 1.27
N ILE A 13 0.64 -24.65 1.91
CA ILE A 13 1.20 -23.42 1.32
C ILE A 13 2.74 -23.51 1.29
N GLU A 14 3.40 -24.05 2.31
CA GLU A 14 4.85 -24.26 2.31
C GLU A 14 5.30 -25.26 1.22
N GLU A 15 4.51 -26.29 0.96
CA GLU A 15 4.77 -27.21 -0.17
C GLU A 15 4.67 -26.51 -1.52
N GLU A 16 3.62 -25.71 -1.71
CA GLU A 16 3.47 -24.91 -2.94
C GLU A 16 4.60 -23.88 -3.11
N ALA A 17 5.02 -23.27 -2.01
CA ALA A 17 6.08 -22.25 -1.99
C ALA A 17 7.48 -22.80 -2.33
N ARG A 18 7.70 -24.13 -2.24
CA ARG A 18 8.95 -24.79 -2.66
C ARG A 18 9.04 -25.02 -4.16
N LYS A 19 7.92 -24.86 -4.90
CA LYS A 19 7.88 -25.05 -6.34
C LYS A 19 8.45 -23.82 -7.03
N GLU A 20 9.14 -24.00 -8.14
CA GLU A 20 9.76 -22.92 -8.93
C GLU A 20 8.71 -21.90 -9.40
N ASP A 21 7.53 -22.37 -9.80
CA ASP A 21 6.39 -21.58 -10.27
C ASP A 21 5.17 -21.72 -9.34
N GLY A 22 5.39 -21.76 -8.01
CA GLY A 22 4.33 -21.90 -7.04
C GLY A 22 3.24 -20.84 -7.18
N LYS A 23 1.97 -21.25 -7.11
CA LYS A 23 0.81 -20.35 -7.25
C LYS A 23 -0.20 -20.60 -6.15
N LEU A 24 -0.53 -19.55 -5.44
CA LEU A 24 -1.51 -19.57 -4.38
C LEU A 24 -2.66 -18.62 -4.72
N TYR A 25 -3.88 -19.15 -4.74
CA TYR A 25 -5.09 -18.36 -4.89
C TYR A 25 -5.87 -18.38 -3.59
N LEU A 26 -6.21 -17.19 -3.09
CA LEU A 26 -6.93 -17.01 -1.83
C LEU A 26 -8.25 -16.31 -2.07
N ILE A 27 -9.33 -16.88 -1.55
CA ILE A 27 -10.63 -16.21 -1.40
C ILE A 27 -10.93 -16.24 0.08
N MET A 28 -10.63 -15.19 0.81
CA MET A 28 -10.88 -15.11 2.25
C MET A 28 -10.71 -13.69 2.77
N GLN A 29 -11.16 -13.46 4.00
CA GLN A 29 -10.92 -12.20 4.67
C GLN A 29 -9.61 -12.26 5.46
N PRO A 30 -8.74 -11.24 5.35
CA PRO A 30 -7.43 -11.24 5.99
C PRO A 30 -7.48 -11.01 7.51
N ASP A 31 -8.63 -10.61 8.07
CA ASP A 31 -8.85 -10.48 9.51
C ASP A 31 -9.02 -11.83 10.21
N LYS A 32 -9.23 -12.91 9.44
CA LYS A 32 -9.36 -14.26 10.00
C LYS A 32 -8.03 -14.76 10.57
N LYS A 33 -8.06 -15.09 11.83
CA LYS A 33 -6.88 -15.35 12.67
C LYS A 33 -6.00 -16.49 12.16
N GLY A 34 -4.71 -16.26 12.10
CA GLY A 34 -3.66 -17.26 11.92
C GLY A 34 -2.91 -17.17 10.62
N ILE A 35 -3.59 -17.28 9.45
CA ILE A 35 -2.92 -17.38 8.13
C ILE A 35 -2.08 -16.13 7.83
N PHE A 36 -2.64 -14.95 7.94
CA PHE A 36 -1.95 -13.68 7.64
C PHE A 36 -0.90 -13.28 8.70
N GLY A 37 -0.82 -14.01 9.83
CA GLY A 37 0.23 -13.82 10.80
C GLY A 37 1.57 -14.46 10.39
N TRP A 38 1.54 -15.56 9.64
CA TRP A 38 2.75 -16.31 9.24
C TRP A 38 3.00 -16.29 7.72
N LEU A 39 1.98 -16.04 6.90
CA LEU A 39 2.11 -15.99 5.43
C LEU A 39 3.16 -14.98 4.94
N PRO A 40 3.30 -13.77 5.52
CA PRO A 40 4.38 -12.84 5.15
C PRO A 40 5.78 -13.45 5.28
N GLY A 41 5.99 -14.29 6.30
CA GLY A 41 7.27 -14.99 6.48
C GLY A 41 7.55 -16.02 5.39
N ILE A 42 6.54 -16.71 4.88
CA ILE A 42 6.69 -17.64 3.75
C ILE A 42 7.02 -16.85 2.48
N CYS A 43 6.30 -15.76 2.18
CA CYS A 43 6.56 -14.92 1.01
C CYS A 43 8.00 -14.42 0.97
N LYS A 44 8.50 -13.93 2.10
CA LYS A 44 9.89 -13.45 2.22
C LYS A 44 10.93 -14.52 1.90
N ASN A 45 10.65 -15.78 2.25
CA ASN A 45 11.57 -16.91 2.05
C ASN A 45 11.36 -17.64 0.71
N SER A 46 10.31 -17.30 -0.04
CA SER A 46 9.93 -17.99 -1.28
C SER A 46 9.60 -16.97 -2.38
N PRO A 47 10.60 -16.29 -2.94
CA PRO A 47 10.40 -15.20 -3.91
C PRO A 47 9.77 -15.65 -5.24
N GLY A 48 9.70 -16.96 -5.50
CA GLY A 48 9.01 -17.53 -6.67
C GLY A 48 7.51 -17.74 -6.49
N LEU A 49 7.00 -17.72 -5.24
CA LEU A 49 5.58 -17.93 -4.97
C LEU A 49 4.77 -16.71 -5.43
N LYS A 50 3.78 -16.96 -6.30
CA LYS A 50 2.82 -15.94 -6.75
C LYS A 50 1.51 -16.10 -5.99
N ILE A 51 1.04 -15.03 -5.37
CA ILE A 51 -0.19 -15.04 -4.58
C ILE A 51 -1.20 -14.08 -5.21
N GLU A 52 -2.37 -14.59 -5.54
CA GLU A 52 -3.53 -13.80 -5.94
C GLU A 52 -4.63 -13.93 -4.87
N HIS A 53 -5.08 -12.83 -4.34
CA HIS A 53 -5.99 -12.79 -3.20
C HIS A 53 -7.22 -11.95 -3.52
N ILE A 54 -8.42 -12.53 -3.39
CA ILE A 54 -9.68 -11.81 -3.52
C ILE A 54 -10.26 -11.58 -2.13
N VAL A 55 -10.56 -10.31 -1.83
CA VAL A 55 -11.16 -9.87 -0.58
C VAL A 55 -12.49 -9.15 -0.82
N CYS A 56 -13.40 -9.28 0.13
CA CYS A 56 -14.62 -8.48 0.19
C CYS A 56 -14.38 -7.25 1.07
N MET A 57 -14.72 -6.08 0.56
CA MET A 57 -14.79 -4.84 1.33
C MET A 57 -16.24 -4.57 1.70
N GLU A 58 -16.50 -4.14 2.93
CA GLU A 58 -17.85 -3.79 3.37
C GLU A 58 -18.38 -2.60 2.57
N ARG A 59 -19.57 -2.76 2.02
CA ARG A 59 -20.29 -1.70 1.31
C ARG A 59 -21.00 -0.81 2.29
N ASP A 60 -20.50 0.39 2.47
CA ASP A 60 -21.16 1.42 3.27
C ASP A 60 -22.47 1.87 2.57
N GLN A 61 -23.60 1.49 3.12
CA GLN A 61 -24.90 2.03 2.72
C GLN A 61 -25.59 2.84 3.83
N GLU A 62 -25.16 2.68 5.09
CA GLU A 62 -25.62 3.47 6.22
C GLU A 62 -24.46 3.56 7.20
N SER A 63 -23.68 4.64 7.12
CA SER A 63 -22.43 4.86 7.85
C SER A 63 -22.54 4.61 9.36
N ASN A 64 -22.38 3.36 9.75
CA ASN A 64 -22.01 3.03 11.11
C ASN A 64 -20.50 3.12 11.22
N GLU A 65 -19.98 3.84 12.22
CA GLU A 65 -18.53 3.97 12.48
C GLU A 65 -17.80 2.61 12.50
N LYS A 66 -18.51 1.51 12.81
CA LYS A 66 -17.96 0.15 12.83
C LYS A 66 -17.56 -0.37 11.44
N ASP A 67 -18.27 0.00 10.39
CA ASP A 67 -18.05 -0.54 9.04
C ASP A 67 -16.83 0.13 8.38
N GLN A 68 -16.60 1.41 8.68
CA GLN A 68 -15.39 2.12 8.26
C GLN A 68 -14.13 1.53 8.92
N VAL A 69 -14.22 1.17 10.20
CA VAL A 69 -13.13 0.51 10.94
C VAL A 69 -12.80 -0.86 10.32
N TYR A 70 -13.80 -1.60 9.83
CA TYR A 70 -13.58 -2.91 9.23
C TYR A 70 -12.70 -2.83 7.97
N ASN A 71 -13.05 -1.98 7.01
CA ASN A 71 -12.26 -1.82 5.79
C ASN A 71 -10.82 -1.37 6.07
N ILE A 72 -10.61 -0.51 7.07
CA ILE A 72 -9.28 -0.10 7.52
C ILE A 72 -8.50 -1.30 8.11
N GLN A 73 -9.15 -2.17 8.87
CA GLN A 73 -8.50 -3.38 9.39
C GLN A 73 -8.08 -4.33 8.27
N ILE A 74 -8.94 -4.52 7.26
CA ILE A 74 -8.61 -5.31 6.07
C ILE A 74 -7.38 -4.72 5.36
N LEU A 75 -7.39 -3.43 5.08
CA LEU A 75 -6.25 -2.74 4.45
C LEU A 75 -4.96 -2.91 5.25
N LYS A 76 -5.01 -2.78 6.58
CA LYS A 76 -3.86 -2.98 7.45
C LYS A 76 -3.23 -4.38 7.30
N GLU A 77 -4.05 -5.42 7.20
CA GLU A 77 -3.54 -6.78 7.02
C GLU A 77 -2.98 -7.00 5.60
N LEU A 78 -3.62 -6.42 4.58
CA LEU A 78 -3.13 -6.46 3.20
C LEU A 78 -1.79 -5.73 3.04
N PHE A 79 -1.60 -4.60 3.74
CA PHE A 79 -0.32 -3.89 3.73
C PHE A 79 0.82 -4.70 4.35
N LYS A 80 0.56 -5.49 5.39
CA LYS A 80 1.58 -6.39 5.94
C LYS A 80 2.08 -7.39 4.91
N MET A 81 1.16 -7.94 4.10
CA MET A 81 1.50 -8.86 3.01
C MET A 81 2.33 -8.15 1.93
N MET A 82 1.89 -6.98 1.51
CA MET A 82 2.56 -6.20 0.47
C MET A 82 3.98 -5.78 0.89
N LEU A 83 4.15 -5.32 2.14
CA LEU A 83 5.44 -4.87 2.65
C LEU A 83 6.41 -6.03 2.99
N ALA A 84 5.90 -7.26 3.12
CA ALA A 84 6.72 -8.43 3.38
C ALA A 84 7.43 -9.00 2.15
N ASP A 85 6.91 -8.71 0.95
CA ASP A 85 7.44 -9.23 -0.32
C ASP A 85 8.13 -8.14 -1.14
N GLU A 86 9.47 -8.11 -1.10
CA GLU A 86 10.27 -7.18 -1.89
C GLU A 86 10.12 -7.38 -3.41
N ASN A 87 9.69 -8.58 -3.86
CA ASN A 87 9.49 -8.91 -5.27
C ASN A 87 8.05 -8.65 -5.75
N PHE A 88 7.14 -8.32 -4.84
CA PHE A 88 5.75 -7.99 -5.15
C PHE A 88 4.99 -9.05 -5.98
N ASN A 89 5.16 -10.30 -5.59
CA ASN A 89 4.41 -11.41 -6.16
C ASN A 89 3.04 -11.61 -5.50
N TYR A 90 2.67 -10.71 -4.57
CA TYR A 90 1.36 -10.66 -3.94
C TYR A 90 0.46 -9.63 -4.63
N GLU A 91 -0.67 -10.09 -5.16
CA GLU A 91 -1.69 -9.28 -5.82
C GLU A 91 -3.02 -9.42 -5.09
N ALA A 92 -3.55 -8.33 -4.56
CA ALA A 92 -4.87 -8.29 -3.94
C ALA A 92 -5.91 -7.67 -4.88
N TYR A 93 -7.09 -8.25 -4.89
CA TYR A 93 -8.26 -7.82 -5.65
C TYR A 93 -9.44 -7.66 -4.70
N TYR A 94 -10.31 -6.69 -4.94
CA TYR A 94 -11.46 -6.46 -4.08
C TYR A 94 -12.76 -6.27 -4.84
N TYR A 95 -13.86 -6.57 -4.15
CA TYR A 95 -15.21 -6.19 -4.52
C TYR A 95 -15.96 -5.69 -3.28
N TYR A 96 -17.01 -4.90 -3.48
CA TYR A 96 -17.84 -4.41 -2.40
C TYR A 96 -19.11 -5.24 -2.26
N ASP A 97 -19.34 -5.79 -1.06
CA ASP A 97 -20.59 -6.44 -0.71
C ASP A 97 -20.80 -6.45 0.82
N ARG A 98 -21.92 -6.98 1.30
CA ARG A 98 -22.17 -7.16 2.73
C ARG A 98 -21.42 -8.38 3.24
N ILE A 99 -20.45 -8.18 4.10
CA ILE A 99 -19.60 -9.25 4.64
C ILE A 99 -20.39 -10.28 5.40
N ILE A 100 -21.35 -9.85 6.25
CA ILE A 100 -22.22 -10.76 7.00
C ILE A 100 -22.95 -11.73 6.07
N SER A 101 -23.43 -11.26 4.91
CA SER A 101 -24.13 -12.10 3.96
C SER A 101 -23.26 -13.18 3.33
N HIS A 102 -21.98 -12.89 3.10
CA HIS A 102 -21.07 -13.80 2.41
C HIS A 102 -20.28 -14.72 3.36
N PHE A 103 -19.85 -14.22 4.51
CA PHE A 103 -18.89 -14.93 5.37
C PHE A 103 -19.49 -15.48 6.65
N ASP A 104 -20.65 -14.99 7.12
CA ASP A 104 -21.21 -15.43 8.39
C ASP A 104 -22.51 -16.23 8.26
N THR A 105 -23.33 -16.02 7.23
CA THR A 105 -24.69 -16.59 7.20
C THR A 105 -25.09 -17.30 5.92
N ALA A 106 -24.60 -16.91 4.75
CA ALA A 106 -25.15 -17.41 3.47
C ALA A 106 -24.30 -18.52 2.82
N ALA A 107 -23.01 -18.55 3.05
CA ALA A 107 -22.13 -19.54 2.44
C ALA A 107 -21.63 -20.56 3.48
N LEU A 108 -21.82 -21.83 3.20
CA LEU A 108 -21.33 -22.93 4.07
C LEU A 108 -19.81 -22.94 4.16
N MET A 109 -19.12 -22.62 3.06
CA MET A 109 -17.66 -22.57 2.96
C MET A 109 -17.24 -21.31 2.20
N PRO A 110 -17.23 -20.15 2.86
CA PRO A 110 -17.02 -18.86 2.20
C PRO A 110 -15.55 -18.58 1.83
N SER A 111 -14.62 -19.35 2.40
CA SER A 111 -13.19 -19.12 2.19
C SER A 111 -12.56 -20.31 1.48
N ALA A 112 -11.57 -20.02 0.61
CA ALA A 112 -10.84 -21.04 -0.12
C ALA A 112 -9.34 -20.71 -0.23
N VAL A 113 -8.53 -21.75 -0.09
CA VAL A 113 -7.10 -21.77 -0.41
C VAL A 113 -6.92 -22.77 -1.56
N ILE A 114 -6.37 -22.30 -2.68
CA ILE A 114 -6.20 -23.11 -3.90
C ILE A 114 -4.72 -23.07 -4.27
N THR A 115 -4.14 -24.23 -4.39
CA THR A 115 -2.75 -24.44 -4.85
C THR A 115 -2.73 -25.21 -6.19
N SER A 116 -1.59 -25.68 -6.63
CA SER A 116 -1.49 -26.56 -7.79
C SER A 116 -1.94 -28.00 -7.50
N GLU A 117 -2.02 -28.42 -6.22
CA GLU A 117 -2.34 -29.78 -5.81
C GLU A 117 -3.55 -29.90 -4.89
N TYR A 118 -3.96 -28.82 -4.23
CA TYR A 118 -5.03 -28.84 -3.24
C TYR A 118 -6.01 -27.70 -3.42
N VAL A 119 -7.26 -27.99 -3.11
CA VAL A 119 -8.29 -27.00 -2.78
C VAL A 119 -8.74 -27.23 -1.36
N ILE A 120 -8.64 -26.22 -0.52
CA ILE A 120 -9.11 -26.24 0.86
C ILE A 120 -10.25 -25.25 0.97
N ASN A 121 -11.48 -25.74 1.02
CA ASN A 121 -12.65 -24.93 1.30
C ASN A 121 -12.85 -24.86 2.82
N ILE A 122 -12.93 -23.65 3.36
CA ILE A 122 -12.95 -23.39 4.78
C ILE A 122 -14.32 -22.86 5.18
N ALA A 123 -14.92 -23.46 6.18
CA ALA A 123 -16.20 -23.04 6.74
C ALA A 123 -16.09 -21.68 7.46
N ALA A 124 -17.25 -21.01 7.64
CA ALA A 124 -17.32 -19.70 8.27
C ALA A 124 -16.76 -19.67 9.71
N ASP A 125 -16.85 -20.79 10.42
CA ASP A 125 -16.32 -20.94 11.79
C ASP A 125 -14.79 -21.06 11.86
N PHE A 126 -14.12 -21.29 10.72
CA PHE A 126 -12.68 -21.58 10.65
C PHE A 126 -12.21 -22.79 11.48
N GLU A 127 -13.13 -23.69 11.81
CA GLU A 127 -12.84 -24.94 12.53
C GLU A 127 -12.96 -26.15 11.62
N HIS A 128 -13.73 -26.03 10.53
CA HIS A 128 -13.99 -27.11 9.59
C HIS A 128 -13.53 -26.73 8.19
N ALA A 129 -12.99 -27.71 7.47
CA ALA A 129 -12.59 -27.54 6.09
C ALA A 129 -12.82 -28.83 5.29
N LEU A 130 -13.06 -28.65 3.98
CA LEU A 130 -13.06 -29.72 3.00
C LEU A 130 -11.78 -29.62 2.17
N VAL A 131 -10.97 -30.67 2.20
CA VAL A 131 -9.72 -30.75 1.42
C VAL A 131 -9.97 -31.64 0.22
N LEU A 132 -9.67 -31.11 -0.96
CA LEU A 132 -9.82 -31.79 -2.23
C LEU A 132 -8.43 -31.89 -2.89
N HIS A 133 -8.12 -33.08 -3.41
CA HIS A 133 -6.87 -33.40 -4.09
C HIS A 133 -7.19 -34.20 -5.36
N ASP A 134 -7.82 -33.51 -6.31
CA ASP A 134 -8.19 -34.04 -7.61
C ASP A 134 -7.89 -33.00 -8.67
N ALA A 135 -7.18 -33.40 -9.73
CA ALA A 135 -6.68 -32.48 -10.74
C ALA A 135 -7.80 -31.74 -11.50
N GLU A 136 -8.90 -32.40 -11.81
CA GLU A 136 -10.02 -31.78 -12.55
C GLU A 136 -10.76 -30.80 -11.64
N ILE A 137 -10.93 -31.14 -10.36
CA ILE A 137 -11.54 -30.24 -9.36
C ILE A 137 -10.65 -29.03 -9.14
N ILE A 138 -9.34 -29.20 -9.01
CA ILE A 138 -8.39 -28.10 -8.80
C ILE A 138 -8.43 -27.15 -10.01
N GLN A 139 -8.37 -27.67 -11.22
CA GLN A 139 -8.48 -26.87 -12.42
C GLN A 139 -9.79 -26.08 -12.48
N TYR A 140 -10.90 -26.71 -12.14
CA TYR A 140 -12.21 -26.06 -12.07
C TYR A 140 -12.23 -24.89 -11.08
N TYR A 141 -11.68 -25.09 -9.86
CA TYR A 141 -11.58 -24.01 -8.86
C TYR A 141 -10.69 -22.86 -9.31
N GLN A 142 -9.57 -23.16 -9.96
CA GLN A 142 -8.70 -22.12 -10.53
C GLN A 142 -9.42 -21.31 -11.64
N GLU A 143 -10.25 -21.95 -12.44
CA GLU A 143 -11.07 -21.27 -13.45
C GLU A 143 -12.17 -20.41 -12.81
N LEU A 144 -12.82 -20.91 -11.76
CA LEU A 144 -13.79 -20.13 -10.96
C LEU A 144 -13.13 -18.90 -10.34
N PHE A 145 -11.95 -19.06 -9.76
CA PHE A 145 -11.17 -17.95 -9.21
C PHE A 145 -10.90 -16.88 -10.28
N ARG A 146 -10.42 -17.28 -11.47
CA ARG A 146 -10.15 -16.34 -12.56
C ARG A 146 -11.42 -15.60 -13.02
N LYS A 147 -12.55 -16.30 -13.12
CA LYS A 147 -13.86 -15.69 -13.46
C LYS A 147 -14.31 -14.70 -12.38
N HIS A 148 -14.10 -15.03 -11.11
CA HIS A 148 -14.42 -14.12 -10.00
C HIS A 148 -13.50 -12.89 -10.02
N LYS A 149 -12.19 -13.10 -10.17
CA LYS A 149 -11.19 -12.04 -10.29
C LYS A 149 -11.53 -11.00 -11.37
N GLN A 150 -12.05 -11.43 -12.52
CA GLN A 150 -12.48 -10.51 -13.60
C GLN A 150 -13.57 -9.53 -13.20
N LYS A 151 -14.33 -9.81 -12.14
CA LYS A 151 -15.37 -8.93 -11.60
C LYS A 151 -14.84 -8.04 -10.47
N CYS A 152 -13.64 -8.28 -9.98
CA CYS A 152 -12.99 -7.54 -8.92
C CYS A 152 -12.13 -6.40 -9.50
N LYS A 153 -11.87 -5.41 -8.66
CA LYS A 153 -10.89 -4.36 -8.95
C LYS A 153 -9.56 -4.70 -8.29
N PRO A 154 -8.40 -4.37 -8.91
CA PRO A 154 -7.13 -4.51 -8.22
C PRO A 154 -7.10 -3.56 -7.00
N MET A 155 -6.64 -4.07 -5.85
CA MET A 155 -6.45 -3.26 -4.65
C MET A 155 -5.24 -2.36 -4.77
N PHE A 156 -4.19 -2.87 -5.42
CA PHE A 156 -2.92 -2.18 -5.64
C PHE A 156 -2.58 -2.20 -7.12
N ARG A 157 -2.08 -1.09 -7.61
CA ARG A 157 -1.55 -0.97 -8.97
C ARG A 157 -0.04 -0.83 -8.91
N LYS A 158 0.66 -1.79 -9.47
CA LYS A 158 2.11 -1.70 -9.64
C LYS A 158 2.44 -0.70 -10.73
N VAL A 159 3.25 0.30 -10.40
CA VAL A 159 3.75 1.28 -11.37
C VAL A 159 5.22 0.97 -11.63
N PRO A 160 5.59 0.59 -12.84
CA PRO A 160 6.89 -0.03 -13.11
C PRO A 160 8.08 0.92 -13.01
N ASN A 161 7.86 2.23 -13.09
CA ASN A 161 8.94 3.21 -13.04
C ASN A 161 8.45 4.59 -12.59
N TYR A 162 9.39 5.47 -12.24
CA TYR A 162 9.10 6.82 -11.76
C TYR A 162 8.34 7.70 -12.78
N MET A 163 8.54 7.48 -14.08
CA MET A 163 7.85 8.25 -15.11
C MET A 163 6.35 7.99 -15.08
N ASP A 164 5.98 6.70 -15.04
CA ASP A 164 4.58 6.29 -14.96
C ASP A 164 3.95 6.75 -13.63
N ALA A 165 4.73 6.77 -12.54
CA ALA A 165 4.28 7.27 -11.25
C ALA A 165 3.97 8.78 -11.29
N PHE A 166 4.84 9.59 -11.87
CA PHE A 166 4.63 11.02 -12.01
C PHE A 166 3.48 11.35 -12.97
N GLU A 167 3.36 10.61 -14.08
CA GLU A 167 2.23 10.76 -15.00
C GLU A 167 0.91 10.37 -14.33
N PHE A 168 0.92 9.29 -13.55
CA PHE A 168 -0.23 8.88 -12.76
C PHE A 168 -0.65 9.98 -11.77
N TYR A 169 0.32 10.56 -11.06
CA TYR A 169 0.09 11.69 -10.16
C TYR A 169 -0.46 12.91 -10.88
N ASP A 170 0.11 13.29 -12.02
CA ASP A 170 -0.30 14.47 -12.81
C ASP A 170 -1.74 14.32 -13.34
N ASN A 171 -2.12 13.11 -13.78
CA ASN A 171 -3.43 12.79 -14.32
C ASN A 171 -4.55 12.69 -13.26
N ASN A 172 -4.20 12.41 -12.00
CA ASN A 172 -5.18 12.21 -10.93
C ASN A 172 -5.24 13.38 -9.93
N THR A 173 -4.44 14.43 -10.11
CA THR A 173 -4.34 15.57 -9.21
C THR A 173 -5.35 16.70 -9.49
N GLU A 174 -6.56 16.41 -9.86
CA GLU A 174 -7.63 17.37 -9.59
C GLU A 174 -7.89 17.42 -8.07
N TRP A 175 -7.13 18.24 -7.39
CA TRP A 175 -7.27 18.49 -5.96
C TRP A 175 -8.62 19.18 -5.70
N LYS A 176 -9.65 18.35 -5.49
CA LYS A 176 -11.00 18.84 -5.15
C LYS A 176 -11.21 18.98 -3.66
N GLU A 177 -10.26 18.50 -2.85
CA GLU A 177 -10.42 18.40 -1.40
C GLU A 177 -9.95 19.64 -0.66
N GLU A 178 -10.71 20.03 0.37
CA GLU A 178 -10.29 21.03 1.34
C GLU A 178 -9.19 20.52 2.26
N LYS A 179 -9.12 19.19 2.54
CA LYS A 179 -8.11 18.55 3.38
C LYS A 179 -7.41 17.42 2.66
N LYS A 180 -6.09 17.35 2.80
CA LYS A 180 -5.25 16.26 2.35
C LYS A 180 -4.50 15.67 3.54
N TYR A 181 -4.62 14.35 3.72
CA TYR A 181 -3.92 13.64 4.77
C TYR A 181 -2.68 12.94 4.22
N VAL A 182 -1.59 13.03 4.96
CA VAL A 182 -0.32 12.36 4.64
C VAL A 182 0.15 11.63 5.90
N LEU A 183 0.60 10.38 5.73
CA LEU A 183 1.29 9.59 6.74
C LEU A 183 2.59 9.08 6.13
N ALA A 184 3.73 9.53 6.66
CA ALA A 184 5.05 9.18 6.17
C ALA A 184 6.10 9.28 7.29
N ALA A 185 7.29 8.70 7.08
CA ALA A 185 8.37 8.87 8.05
C ALA A 185 8.78 10.34 8.20
N GLN A 186 8.79 11.10 7.10
CA GLN A 186 9.07 12.55 7.10
C GLN A 186 7.84 13.37 6.77
N PRO A 187 7.76 14.64 7.25
CA PRO A 187 6.77 15.58 6.72
C PRO A 187 6.91 15.77 5.20
N CYS A 188 5.78 16.04 4.53
CA CYS A 188 5.78 16.30 3.10
C CYS A 188 6.52 17.61 2.78
N PHE A 189 7.77 17.53 2.37
CA PHE A 189 8.60 18.67 1.97
C PHE A 189 8.47 19.02 0.49
N GLY A 190 8.02 18.07 -0.36
CA GLY A 190 7.91 18.25 -1.80
C GLY A 190 7.06 19.46 -2.21
N ILE A 191 5.97 19.70 -1.47
CA ILE A 191 5.08 20.85 -1.72
C ILE A 191 5.71 22.22 -1.39
N LEU A 192 6.84 22.24 -0.70
CA LEU A 192 7.55 23.44 -0.26
C LEU A 192 8.86 23.67 -1.06
N ASN A 193 9.17 22.78 -2.00
CA ASN A 193 10.33 22.89 -2.87
C ASN A 193 10.07 23.93 -3.97
N SER A 194 10.84 25.02 -3.96
CA SER A 194 10.81 25.98 -5.05
C SER A 194 11.51 25.42 -6.31
N GLU A 195 11.17 25.97 -7.48
CA GLU A 195 11.83 25.62 -8.75
C GLU A 195 13.37 25.77 -8.68
N GLU A 196 13.85 26.79 -7.97
CA GLU A 196 15.27 27.03 -7.72
C GLU A 196 15.94 25.87 -6.95
N MET A 197 15.28 25.37 -5.89
CA MET A 197 15.76 24.23 -5.11
C MET A 197 15.79 22.96 -5.95
N VAL A 198 14.76 22.73 -6.75
CA VAL A 198 14.75 21.56 -7.64
C VAL A 198 15.88 21.62 -8.64
N LYS A 199 16.11 22.76 -9.26
CA LYS A 199 17.26 22.95 -10.19
C LYS A 199 18.61 22.75 -9.50
N LYS A 200 18.74 23.15 -8.23
CA LYS A 200 19.99 23.02 -7.46
C LYS A 200 20.28 21.57 -7.09
N TYR A 201 19.27 20.79 -6.72
CA TYR A 201 19.44 19.48 -6.09
C TYR A 201 19.08 18.28 -6.98
N ALA A 202 18.36 18.48 -8.09
CA ALA A 202 18.06 17.39 -9.01
C ALA A 202 19.34 16.86 -9.67
N LYS A 203 19.50 15.53 -9.69
CA LYS A 203 20.61 14.87 -10.37
C LYS A 203 20.40 14.86 -11.88
N LEU A 204 21.36 15.42 -12.62
CA LEU A 204 21.25 15.68 -14.06
C LEU A 204 21.41 14.45 -14.98
N ALA A 205 21.49 13.25 -14.42
CA ALA A 205 21.74 12.02 -15.20
C ALA A 205 20.68 11.73 -16.29
N ASN A 206 19.46 12.28 -16.16
CA ASN A 206 18.43 12.15 -17.16
C ASN A 206 17.57 13.43 -17.24
N GLN A 207 17.81 14.25 -18.26
CA GLN A 207 17.11 15.54 -18.45
C GLN A 207 15.58 15.41 -18.53
N LYS A 208 15.05 14.30 -19.07
CA LYS A 208 13.59 14.08 -19.15
C LYS A 208 13.01 13.86 -17.75
N VAL A 209 13.67 13.04 -16.93
CA VAL A 209 13.24 12.79 -15.54
C VAL A 209 13.32 14.07 -14.71
N VAL A 210 14.40 14.84 -14.86
CA VAL A 210 14.56 16.14 -14.18
C VAL A 210 13.45 17.10 -14.55
N ALA A 211 13.13 17.24 -15.84
CA ALA A 211 12.05 18.10 -16.31
C ALA A 211 10.69 17.67 -15.76
N LEU A 212 10.46 16.37 -15.66
CA LEU A 212 9.21 15.82 -15.10
C LEU A 212 9.08 16.11 -13.61
N ILE A 213 10.14 15.88 -12.83
CA ILE A 213 10.19 16.19 -11.39
C ILE A 213 9.97 17.70 -11.19
N GLN A 214 10.63 18.53 -11.99
CA GLN A 214 10.46 19.99 -11.92
C GLN A 214 9.00 20.40 -12.17
N LYS A 215 8.39 19.86 -13.22
CA LYS A 215 6.98 20.10 -13.54
C LYS A 215 6.05 19.64 -12.41
N TRP A 216 6.26 18.42 -11.91
CA TRP A 216 5.47 17.84 -10.84
C TRP A 216 5.56 18.66 -9.53
N LEU A 217 6.78 19.03 -9.11
CA LEU A 217 6.98 19.81 -7.89
C LEU A 217 6.44 21.25 -8.07
N ALA A 218 6.63 21.87 -9.24
CA ALA A 218 6.09 23.19 -9.53
C ALA A 218 4.56 23.21 -9.51
N ASN A 219 3.92 22.20 -10.09
CA ASN A 219 2.47 22.04 -10.06
C ASN A 219 1.97 21.91 -8.63
N ARG A 220 2.57 21.01 -7.84
CA ARG A 220 2.20 20.81 -6.44
C ARG A 220 2.37 22.06 -5.58
N TYR A 221 3.49 22.76 -5.77
CA TYR A 221 3.74 24.02 -5.06
C TYR A 221 2.70 25.08 -5.42
N SER A 222 2.44 25.26 -6.72
CA SER A 222 1.43 26.22 -7.21
C SER A 222 0.03 25.89 -6.68
N GLU A 223 -0.36 24.63 -6.74
CA GLU A 223 -1.67 24.19 -6.23
C GLU A 223 -1.81 24.40 -4.74
N PHE A 224 -0.79 24.08 -3.94
CA PHE A 224 -0.79 24.30 -2.52
C PHE A 224 -0.86 25.80 -2.15
N GLN A 225 -0.23 26.67 -2.95
CA GLN A 225 -0.28 28.11 -2.73
C GLN A 225 -1.63 28.72 -3.11
N THR A 226 -2.24 28.27 -4.21
CA THR A 226 -3.41 28.90 -4.82
C THR A 226 -4.74 28.33 -4.36
N LYS A 227 -4.79 27.01 -4.05
CA LYS A 227 -6.02 26.34 -3.59
C LYS A 227 -6.20 26.48 -2.10
N LYS A 228 -7.44 26.31 -1.63
CA LYS A 228 -7.81 26.29 -0.20
C LYS A 228 -7.46 24.93 0.47
N THR A 229 -6.47 24.22 -0.05
CA THR A 229 -6.09 22.90 0.47
C THR A 229 -5.37 23.04 1.80
N HIS A 230 -5.84 22.30 2.80
CA HIS A 230 -5.21 22.16 4.09
C HIS A 230 -4.53 20.78 4.17
N MET A 231 -3.23 20.75 4.38
CA MET A 231 -2.45 19.53 4.52
C MET A 231 -2.36 19.12 5.99
N VAL A 232 -2.74 17.89 6.29
CA VAL A 232 -2.58 17.26 7.60
C VAL A 232 -1.56 16.14 7.49
N CYS A 233 -0.41 16.32 8.11
CA CYS A 233 0.70 15.38 7.99
C CYS A 233 0.99 14.70 9.32
N TYR A 234 0.96 13.38 9.32
CA TYR A 234 1.47 12.54 10.41
C TYR A 234 2.87 12.09 10.04
N ALA A 235 3.86 12.45 10.86
CA ALA A 235 5.26 12.12 10.62
C ALA A 235 5.94 11.63 11.89
N THR A 236 7.04 10.89 11.76
CA THR A 236 7.79 10.42 12.90
C THR A 236 8.78 11.47 13.39
N LYS A 237 9.09 11.46 14.69
CA LYS A 237 10.13 12.32 15.28
C LYS A 237 11.49 12.00 14.68
N GLU A 238 11.78 10.71 14.49
CA GLU A 238 13.04 10.25 13.92
C GLU A 238 13.20 10.67 12.45
N GLY A 239 12.13 10.56 11.64
CA GLY A 239 12.16 11.02 10.25
C GLY A 239 12.43 12.53 10.14
N LEU A 240 11.80 13.35 11.02
CA LEU A 240 12.05 14.77 11.05
C LEU A 240 13.49 15.09 11.50
N ARG A 241 14.02 14.36 12.51
CA ARG A 241 15.40 14.51 12.98
C ARG A 241 16.39 14.16 11.88
N ARG A 242 16.19 13.05 11.19
CA ARG A 242 17.03 12.61 10.07
C ARG A 242 17.04 13.63 8.93
N PHE A 243 15.90 14.22 8.57
CA PHE A 243 15.86 15.30 7.60
C PHE A 243 16.71 16.50 8.05
N ALA A 244 16.55 16.93 9.30
CA ALA A 244 17.30 18.07 9.84
C ALA A 244 18.82 17.85 9.87
N GLU A 245 19.27 16.63 10.22
CA GLU A 245 20.68 16.27 10.35
C GLU A 245 21.35 15.92 9.00
N GLN A 246 20.62 15.24 8.11
CA GLN A 246 21.21 14.65 6.90
C GLN A 246 20.80 15.34 5.60
N GLY A 247 19.74 16.14 5.60
CA GLY A 247 19.20 16.82 4.42
C GLY A 247 18.59 15.88 3.38
N ILE A 248 18.23 14.65 3.77
CA ILE A 248 17.56 13.68 2.88
C ILE A 248 16.08 13.98 2.83
N VAL A 249 15.50 14.03 1.63
CA VAL A 249 14.07 14.18 1.38
C VAL A 249 13.52 12.83 0.93
N ASP A 250 12.83 12.11 1.82
CA ASP A 250 12.35 10.74 1.56
C ASP A 250 11.33 10.64 0.39
N GLU A 251 10.60 11.73 0.11
CA GLU A 251 9.63 11.76 -1.00
C GLU A 251 10.27 11.70 -2.39
N ILE A 252 11.57 11.92 -2.49
CA ILE A 252 12.29 11.94 -3.76
C ILE A 252 13.42 10.90 -3.67
N PRO A 253 13.46 9.93 -4.59
CA PRO A 253 14.51 8.92 -4.61
C PRO A 253 15.92 9.51 -4.60
N GLU A 254 16.81 8.93 -3.81
CA GLU A 254 18.19 9.40 -3.68
C GLU A 254 18.94 9.41 -5.04
N GLU A 255 18.55 8.56 -5.98
CA GLU A 255 19.12 8.53 -7.33
C GLU A 255 18.77 9.77 -8.16
N LEU A 256 17.69 10.46 -7.81
CA LEU A 256 17.17 11.61 -8.54
C LEU A 256 17.47 12.96 -7.88
N TYR A 257 17.85 12.95 -6.59
CA TYR A 257 17.99 14.17 -5.81
C TYR A 257 19.18 14.11 -4.87
N HIS A 258 19.95 15.21 -4.82
CA HIS A 258 21.06 15.35 -3.87
C HIS A 258 20.55 15.72 -2.48
N LYS A 259 21.30 15.32 -1.45
CA LYS A 259 21.06 15.77 -0.08
C LYS A 259 21.12 17.31 0.00
N LEU A 260 20.21 17.87 0.75
CA LEU A 260 20.14 19.32 0.93
C LEU A 260 21.30 19.82 1.79
N GLU A 261 21.81 21.00 1.47
CA GLU A 261 22.69 21.73 2.37
C GLU A 261 21.92 22.19 3.60
N GLY A 262 22.55 22.25 4.78
CA GLY A 262 21.88 22.59 6.03
C GLY A 262 21.10 23.90 6.00
N LYS A 263 21.57 24.93 5.25
CA LYS A 263 20.83 26.19 5.07
C LYS A 263 19.49 26.01 4.35
N ASP A 264 19.43 25.09 3.37
CA ASP A 264 18.23 24.83 2.61
C ASP A 264 17.27 23.88 3.36
N SER A 265 17.81 22.93 4.15
CA SER A 265 16.98 22.16 5.10
C SER A 265 16.31 23.06 6.12
N VAL A 266 17.04 24.02 6.71
CA VAL A 266 16.48 25.03 7.62
C VAL A 266 15.44 25.89 6.91
N ARG A 267 15.66 26.27 5.65
CA ARG A 267 14.67 27.04 4.85
C ARG A 267 13.37 26.25 4.70
N LEU A 268 13.42 24.95 4.36
CA LEU A 268 12.21 24.14 4.25
C LEU A 268 11.47 24.00 5.59
N LEU A 269 12.19 23.80 6.69
CA LEU A 269 11.58 23.76 8.02
C LEU A 269 10.88 25.10 8.37
N LYS A 270 11.48 26.23 8.05
CA LYS A 270 10.85 27.54 8.22
C LYS A 270 9.61 27.70 7.37
N ASN A 271 9.65 27.23 6.11
CA ASN A 271 8.48 27.28 5.21
C ASN A 271 7.31 26.46 5.79
N ILE A 272 7.60 25.28 6.39
CA ILE A 272 6.56 24.51 7.10
C ILE A 272 5.93 25.34 8.22
N LEU A 273 6.74 25.93 9.09
CA LEU A 273 6.25 26.75 10.20
C LEU A 273 5.41 27.94 9.72
N GLU A 274 5.81 28.58 8.62
CA GLU A 274 5.01 29.64 7.99
C GLU A 274 3.66 29.15 7.47
N MET A 275 3.62 27.94 6.87
CA MET A 275 2.38 27.35 6.39
C MET A 275 1.47 26.92 7.54
N MET A 276 2.04 26.44 8.64
CA MET A 276 1.29 26.15 9.87
C MET A 276 0.67 27.45 10.44
N ALA A 277 1.45 28.53 10.51
CA ALA A 277 0.96 29.81 10.98
C ALA A 277 -0.16 30.39 10.10
N LYS A 278 -0.17 30.07 8.80
CA LYS A 278 -1.24 30.42 7.85
C LYS A 278 -2.45 29.48 7.91
N GLY A 279 -2.44 28.43 8.75
CA GLY A 279 -3.51 27.44 8.85
C GLY A 279 -3.64 26.56 7.60
N LYS A 280 -2.56 26.41 6.81
CA LYS A 280 -2.54 25.57 5.61
C LYS A 280 -1.89 24.21 5.81
N TYR A 281 -1.17 24.01 6.93
CA TYR A 281 -0.40 22.82 7.19
C TYR A 281 -0.43 22.47 8.68
N ASP A 282 -0.80 21.24 9.01
CA ASP A 282 -0.69 20.70 10.36
C ASP A 282 0.27 19.52 10.35
N ILE A 283 1.16 19.44 11.34
CA ILE A 283 2.03 18.29 11.58
C ILE A 283 1.73 17.69 12.95
N TYR A 284 1.45 16.40 12.94
CA TYR A 284 1.34 15.57 14.12
C TYR A 284 2.55 14.63 14.16
N LEU A 285 3.39 14.79 15.19
CA LEU A 285 4.55 13.92 15.36
C LEU A 285 4.14 12.66 16.12
N VAL A 286 4.31 11.53 15.45
CA VAL A 286 4.05 10.21 16.00
C VAL A 286 5.33 9.68 16.64
N ASP A 287 5.18 8.94 17.74
CA ASP A 287 6.31 8.29 18.40
C ASP A 287 6.72 7.04 17.64
N ASP A 288 8.00 6.93 17.33
CA ASP A 288 8.57 5.80 16.58
C ASP A 288 8.45 4.45 17.32
N GLN A 289 8.23 4.50 18.66
CA GLN A 289 7.96 3.29 19.45
C GLN A 289 6.52 2.79 19.30
N GLU A 290 5.58 3.67 18.99
CA GLU A 290 4.17 3.32 18.78
C GLU A 290 3.88 2.92 17.34
N ILE A 291 4.47 3.61 16.36
CA ILE A 291 4.28 3.34 14.95
C ILE A 291 5.63 3.33 14.23
N HIS A 292 6.05 2.16 13.81
CA HIS A 292 7.21 2.03 12.93
C HIS A 292 6.78 2.28 11.48
N LEU A 293 7.15 3.43 10.93
CA LEU A 293 6.94 3.77 9.52
C LEU A 293 8.27 3.59 8.77
N PRO A 294 8.36 2.62 7.84
CA PRO A 294 9.51 2.52 6.96
C PRO A 294 9.71 3.81 6.17
N GLN A 295 10.96 4.18 5.94
CA GLN A 295 11.32 5.42 5.21
C GLN A 295 10.77 5.45 3.79
N GLU A 296 10.62 4.26 3.22
CA GLU A 296 10.18 4.01 1.87
C GLU A 296 8.65 4.10 1.72
N VAL A 297 7.90 4.21 2.82
CA VAL A 297 6.44 4.17 2.79
C VAL A 297 5.86 5.57 2.94
N TYR A 298 5.03 5.94 2.00
CA TYR A 298 4.31 7.20 1.98
C TYR A 298 2.83 6.95 1.68
N PHE A 299 1.95 7.36 2.58
CA PHE A 299 0.51 7.29 2.41
C PHE A 299 -0.03 8.70 2.19
N SER A 300 -0.86 8.86 1.18
CA SER A 300 -1.53 10.13 0.93
C SER A 300 -2.98 9.90 0.52
N SER A 301 -3.92 10.61 1.13
CA SER A 301 -5.28 10.68 0.57
C SER A 301 -5.26 11.51 -0.71
N LEU A 302 -5.95 11.03 -1.70
CA LEU A 302 -6.20 11.72 -2.96
C LEU A 302 -7.68 11.58 -3.27
N ASN A 303 -8.49 12.54 -2.94
CA ASN A 303 -9.95 12.48 -2.92
C ASN A 303 -10.50 11.61 -1.76
N GLU A 304 -11.77 11.73 -1.44
CA GLU A 304 -12.42 11.02 -0.33
C GLU A 304 -12.35 9.48 -0.44
N SER A 305 -11.94 8.95 -1.59
CA SER A 305 -12.01 7.52 -1.93
C SER A 305 -10.68 6.86 -2.33
N ALA A 306 -9.57 7.57 -2.45
CA ALA A 306 -8.30 7.00 -2.91
C ALA A 306 -7.14 7.30 -1.96
N MET A 307 -6.46 6.24 -1.54
CA MET A 307 -5.24 6.31 -0.75
C MET A 307 -4.06 5.79 -1.58
N TYR A 308 -3.00 6.55 -1.66
CA TYR A 308 -1.77 6.14 -2.35
C TYR A 308 -0.73 5.68 -1.36
N ILE A 309 -0.03 4.63 -1.77
CA ILE A 309 1.17 4.17 -1.11
C ILE A 309 2.29 4.28 -2.10
N ILE A 310 3.31 5.03 -1.72
CA ILE A 310 4.53 5.15 -2.48
C ILE A 310 5.57 4.31 -1.76
N TYR A 311 6.05 3.27 -2.42
CA TYR A 311 7.17 2.47 -1.94
C TYR A 311 8.35 2.69 -2.89
N PRO A 312 9.28 3.60 -2.60
CA PRO A 312 10.50 3.73 -3.36
C PRO A 312 11.40 2.53 -3.05
N GLY A 313 11.30 1.47 -3.85
CA GLY A 313 12.19 0.32 -3.77
C GLY A 313 13.64 0.74 -3.97
N LYS A 314 14.58 0.00 -3.41
CA LYS A 314 16.00 0.18 -3.66
C LYS A 314 16.29 -0.19 -5.12
N GLY A 315 16.44 0.82 -6.00
CA GLY A 315 16.81 0.62 -7.40
C GLY A 315 16.04 1.52 -8.38
N PRO A 316 16.39 1.50 -9.68
CA PRO A 316 15.77 2.33 -10.71
C PRO A 316 14.32 1.97 -11.01
N THR A 317 13.81 0.90 -10.42
CA THR A 317 12.42 0.44 -10.52
C THR A 317 11.74 0.56 -9.16
N GLY A 318 11.32 1.76 -8.78
CA GLY A 318 10.43 1.94 -7.64
C GLY A 318 9.07 1.32 -7.92
N ASN A 319 8.46 0.71 -6.92
CA ASN A 319 7.09 0.19 -7.02
C ASN A 319 6.14 1.19 -6.37
N TRP A 320 5.14 1.62 -7.15
CA TRP A 320 4.11 2.55 -6.72
C TRP A 320 2.77 1.82 -6.70
N TYR A 321 1.97 2.02 -5.68
CA TYR A 321 0.67 1.36 -5.51
C TYR A 321 -0.44 2.40 -5.34
N GLU A 322 -1.57 2.11 -5.97
CA GLU A 322 -2.82 2.85 -5.86
C GLU A 322 -3.69 2.32 -4.73
#